data_fd83db2d6c0068d35b39a3ae97c38477
#
_entry.id   fd83db2d6c0068d35b39a3ae97c38477
#
_cell.length_a   1.000
_cell.length_b   1.000
_cell.length_c   1.000
_cell.angle_alpha   90.00
_cell.angle_beta   90.00
_cell.angle_gamma   90.00
#
_symmetry.space_group_name_H-M   'P 1'
#
loop_
_entity.id
_entity.type
_entity.pdbx_description
1 polymer ?
#
loop_
_entity_poly.entity_id
_entity_poly.type
_entity_poly.pdbx_seq_one_letter_code
_entity_poly.pdbx_strand_id
1 'polypeptide(L)'
;MFRHRVAIILSVLLHVLFRLIMNIQDIQKFDPQKMYQTYDNWHIHARDAFEKEFLKIRLQDIDHVVLAGMWGSGAIGDVISAILSREDIHVSNVKGYLLPKTVDKRTLVIVTSISGNTKETLSILDYKSKSDAKFVAISSGGVMKEKCFNNSITHYDIPMIHSPRASFGAFLYSILNIFEDVLPIKKTEVSQSLKKLDQLQKRINSSNLIEDNLALDLAKKIDSSPLIYYPDGLRAAAIRFKNSLQENAKIHASVEDVIEASHNSISTWENKNNLKPILLQGSDDYVKTKERW
;
A
#
# COMPACT_ATOMS: atom_id res chain seq x y z
N MET A 1 -19.09 21.93 -51.14
CA MET A 1 -19.35 22.29 -49.73
C MET A 1 -19.42 21.08 -48.77
N PHE A 2 -19.98 19.94 -49.14
CA PHE A 2 -20.10 18.74 -48.29
C PHE A 2 -18.75 18.05 -48.01
N ARG A 3 -17.84 17.93 -49.00
CA ARG A 3 -16.54 17.25 -48.81
C ARG A 3 -15.59 17.95 -47.82
N HIS A 4 -15.67 19.30 -47.72
CA HIS A 4 -14.83 20.04 -46.72
C HIS A 4 -15.31 19.86 -45.29
N ARG A 5 -16.63 19.75 -45.07
CA ARG A 5 -17.18 19.50 -43.73
C ARG A 5 -16.87 18.09 -43.20
N VAL A 6 -16.89 17.09 -44.06
CA VAL A 6 -16.54 15.71 -43.73
C VAL A 6 -15.06 15.60 -43.39
N ALA A 7 -14.15 16.27 -44.10
CA ALA A 7 -12.72 16.29 -43.81
C ALA A 7 -12.39 16.96 -42.46
N ILE A 8 -13.09 18.04 -42.12
CA ILE A 8 -12.93 18.74 -40.84
C ILE A 8 -13.45 17.87 -39.67
N ILE A 9 -14.61 17.22 -39.85
CA ILE A 9 -15.16 16.31 -38.81
C ILE A 9 -14.25 15.08 -38.62
N LEU A 10 -13.73 14.50 -39.70
CA LEU A 10 -12.75 13.41 -39.62
C LEU A 10 -11.43 13.87 -38.99
N SER A 11 -10.94 15.06 -39.29
CA SER A 11 -9.75 15.64 -38.68
C SER A 11 -9.95 15.95 -37.20
N VAL A 12 -11.12 16.46 -36.81
CA VAL A 12 -11.47 16.70 -35.40
C VAL A 12 -11.67 15.36 -34.65
N LEU A 13 -12.34 14.38 -35.27
CA LEU A 13 -12.48 13.03 -34.71
C LEU A 13 -11.12 12.30 -34.58
N LEU A 14 -10.26 12.42 -35.61
CA LEU A 14 -8.88 11.90 -35.52
C LEU A 14 -8.05 12.63 -34.44
N HIS A 15 -8.17 13.96 -34.30
CA HIS A 15 -7.50 14.70 -33.23
C HIS A 15 -8.05 14.38 -31.86
N VAL A 16 -9.35 14.13 -31.73
CA VAL A 16 -9.97 13.66 -30.47
C VAL A 16 -9.58 12.21 -30.17
N LEU A 17 -9.53 11.33 -31.17
CA LEU A 17 -9.02 9.95 -31.02
C LEU A 17 -7.52 9.92 -30.73
N PHE A 18 -6.69 10.79 -31.36
CA PHE A 18 -5.26 10.90 -31.04
C PHE A 18 -4.99 11.47 -29.64
N ARG A 19 -5.90 12.27 -29.06
CA ARG A 19 -5.81 12.76 -27.67
C ARG A 19 -6.18 11.70 -26.61
N LEU A 20 -6.69 10.54 -27.02
CA LEU A 20 -7.18 9.51 -26.10
C LEU A 20 -6.25 8.29 -25.96
N ILE A 21 -5.17 8.20 -26.72
CA ILE A 21 -4.23 7.09 -26.64
C ILE A 21 -2.99 7.57 -25.89
N MET A 22 -2.91 7.25 -24.59
CA MET A 22 -1.69 7.42 -23.82
C MET A 22 -0.62 6.48 -24.38
N ASN A 23 0.60 6.97 -24.51
CA ASN A 23 1.75 6.18 -24.92
C ASN A 23 2.86 6.25 -23.87
N ILE A 24 3.92 5.46 -24.05
CA ILE A 24 5.01 5.38 -23.07
C ILE A 24 5.76 6.72 -22.93
N GLN A 25 5.85 7.53 -23.98
CA GLN A 25 6.49 8.83 -23.93
C GLN A 25 5.70 9.81 -23.04
N ASP A 26 4.38 9.69 -22.99
CA ASP A 26 3.55 10.48 -22.07
C ASP A 26 3.85 10.13 -20.61
N ILE A 27 4.00 8.85 -20.30
CA ILE A 27 4.40 8.41 -18.95
C ILE A 27 5.80 8.95 -18.62
N GLN A 28 6.77 8.79 -19.51
CA GLN A 28 8.16 9.20 -19.30
C GLN A 28 8.31 10.72 -19.11
N LYS A 29 7.44 11.52 -19.74
CA LYS A 29 7.41 12.98 -19.54
C LYS A 29 7.13 13.37 -18.09
N PHE A 30 6.25 12.65 -17.41
CA PHE A 30 5.85 12.92 -16.02
C PHE A 30 6.67 12.12 -14.99
N ASP A 31 7.32 11.05 -15.43
CA ASP A 31 8.17 10.19 -14.60
C ASP A 31 9.57 10.01 -15.24
N PRO A 32 10.39 11.07 -15.27
CA PRO A 32 11.74 11.01 -15.84
C PRO A 32 12.68 10.06 -15.09
N GLN A 33 12.36 9.73 -13.83
CA GLN A 33 13.12 8.77 -13.01
C GLN A 33 12.69 7.32 -13.25
N LYS A 34 11.70 7.09 -14.12
CA LYS A 34 11.23 5.77 -14.52
C LYS A 34 10.73 4.90 -13.35
N MET A 35 10.13 5.51 -12.34
CA MET A 35 9.56 4.80 -11.20
C MET A 35 8.45 3.83 -11.65
N TYR A 36 7.75 4.11 -12.76
CA TYR A 36 6.78 3.21 -13.34
C TYR A 36 7.35 1.82 -13.63
N GLN A 37 8.62 1.72 -14.02
CA GLN A 37 9.27 0.42 -14.24
C GLN A 37 9.41 -0.40 -12.96
N THR A 38 9.59 0.25 -11.82
CA THR A 38 9.57 -0.43 -10.51
C THR A 38 8.18 -0.97 -10.20
N TYR A 39 7.13 -0.21 -10.50
CA TYR A 39 5.75 -0.70 -10.35
C TYR A 39 5.44 -1.84 -11.31
N ASP A 40 5.91 -1.78 -12.55
CA ASP A 40 5.77 -2.87 -13.53
C ASP A 40 6.42 -4.18 -13.05
N ASN A 41 7.48 -4.08 -12.26
CA ASN A 41 8.21 -5.22 -11.71
C ASN A 41 7.84 -5.57 -10.26
N TRP A 42 6.79 -5.00 -9.68
CA TRP A 42 6.40 -5.26 -8.29
C TRP A 42 6.17 -6.74 -8.00
N HIS A 43 5.60 -7.48 -8.92
CA HIS A 43 5.37 -8.92 -8.79
C HIS A 43 6.67 -9.72 -8.69
N ILE A 44 7.72 -9.30 -9.40
CA ILE A 44 9.06 -9.89 -9.33
C ILE A 44 9.70 -9.54 -7.98
N HIS A 45 9.73 -8.24 -7.63
CA HIS A 45 10.31 -7.79 -6.37
C HIS A 45 9.63 -8.40 -5.14
N ALA A 46 8.32 -8.59 -5.18
CA ALA A 46 7.56 -9.24 -4.12
C ALA A 46 7.91 -10.72 -3.99
N ARG A 47 8.04 -11.44 -5.10
CA ARG A 47 8.43 -12.85 -5.14
C ARG A 47 9.85 -13.03 -4.63
N ASP A 48 10.82 -12.28 -5.18
CA ASP A 48 12.22 -12.35 -4.77
C ASP A 48 12.38 -12.07 -3.26
N ALA A 49 11.61 -11.11 -2.74
CA ALA A 49 11.59 -10.77 -1.32
C ALA A 49 11.02 -11.91 -0.46
N PHE A 50 9.99 -12.61 -0.94
CA PHE A 50 9.37 -13.71 -0.21
C PHE A 50 10.20 -15.00 -0.28
N GLU A 51 10.91 -15.23 -1.38
CA GLU A 51 11.76 -16.41 -1.60
C GLU A 51 13.18 -16.23 -1.05
N LYS A 52 13.56 -15.01 -0.68
CA LYS A 52 14.89 -14.73 -0.12
C LYS A 52 15.10 -15.48 1.20
N GLU A 53 16.29 -16.03 1.39
CA GLU A 53 16.68 -16.59 2.66
C GLU A 53 16.90 -15.51 3.72
N PHE A 54 16.08 -15.53 4.76
CA PHE A 54 16.22 -14.71 5.95
C PHE A 54 16.36 -15.59 7.19
N LEU A 55 17.12 -15.11 8.16
CA LEU A 55 17.07 -15.68 9.50
C LEU A 55 15.67 -15.45 10.06
N LYS A 56 14.91 -16.52 10.28
CA LYS A 56 13.53 -16.43 10.78
C LYS A 56 13.53 -15.98 12.25
N ILE A 57 12.60 -15.13 12.58
CA ILE A 57 12.31 -14.79 13.98
C ILE A 57 11.53 -15.97 14.59
N ARG A 58 12.00 -16.46 15.73
CA ARG A 58 11.33 -17.51 16.51
C ARG A 58 11.06 -16.95 17.90
N LEU A 59 9.83 -16.56 18.15
CA LEU A 59 9.36 -16.06 19.44
C LEU A 59 8.16 -16.88 19.88
N GLN A 60 8.10 -17.14 21.18
CA GLN A 60 6.96 -17.81 21.82
C GLN A 60 6.23 -16.82 22.71
N ASP A 61 4.99 -17.12 23.03
CA ASP A 61 4.14 -16.36 23.95
C ASP A 61 3.93 -14.89 23.52
N ILE A 62 3.85 -14.64 22.20
CA ILE A 62 3.47 -13.33 21.67
C ILE A 62 1.96 -13.31 21.43
N ASP A 63 1.27 -12.41 22.12
CA ASP A 63 -0.16 -12.17 21.99
C ASP A 63 -0.48 -10.73 21.54
N HIS A 64 0.54 -9.86 21.49
CA HIS A 64 0.40 -8.49 21.00
C HIS A 64 1.52 -8.17 20.00
N VAL A 65 1.14 -7.69 18.83
CA VAL A 65 2.06 -7.18 17.80
C VAL A 65 1.83 -5.68 17.59
N VAL A 66 2.89 -4.91 17.75
CA VAL A 66 2.90 -3.47 17.41
C VAL A 66 3.63 -3.27 16.10
N LEU A 67 2.95 -2.70 15.12
CA LEU A 67 3.47 -2.37 13.81
C LEU A 67 3.73 -0.86 13.75
N ALA A 68 4.99 -0.45 13.91
CA ALA A 68 5.38 0.95 13.93
C ALA A 68 5.98 1.36 12.60
N GLY A 69 5.38 2.34 11.93
CA GLY A 69 5.83 2.83 10.63
C GLY A 69 5.06 4.04 10.15
N MET A 70 5.69 4.84 9.30
CA MET A 70 5.06 6.00 8.67
C MET A 70 4.85 5.74 7.18
N TRP A 71 3.81 6.33 6.60
CA TRP A 71 3.55 6.30 5.15
C TRP A 71 3.52 4.91 4.52
N GLY A 72 4.44 4.64 3.56
CA GLY A 72 4.58 3.32 2.92
C GLY A 72 4.82 2.23 3.96
N SER A 73 5.71 2.47 4.93
CA SER A 73 5.95 1.56 6.06
C SER A 73 4.73 1.42 6.97
N GLY A 74 4.01 2.52 7.22
CA GLY A 74 2.74 2.48 7.97
C GLY A 74 1.64 1.73 7.23
N ALA A 75 1.59 1.81 5.90
CA ALA A 75 0.65 1.04 5.09
C ALA A 75 0.94 -0.47 5.11
N ILE A 76 2.22 -0.88 5.27
CA ILE A 76 2.57 -2.29 5.51
C ILE A 76 1.92 -2.77 6.81
N GLY A 77 2.03 -1.97 7.87
CA GLY A 77 1.38 -2.25 9.15
C GLY A 77 -0.14 -2.38 9.00
N ASP A 78 -0.78 -1.49 8.23
CA ASP A 78 -2.23 -1.58 7.96
C ASP A 78 -2.60 -2.88 7.25
N VAL A 79 -1.80 -3.35 6.27
CA VAL A 79 -2.05 -4.61 5.56
C VAL A 79 -1.93 -5.80 6.51
N ILE A 80 -0.85 -5.87 7.29
CA ILE A 80 -0.63 -6.96 8.25
C ILE A 80 -1.74 -6.96 9.32
N SER A 81 -2.12 -5.79 9.83
CA SER A 81 -3.24 -5.65 10.77
C SER A 81 -4.57 -6.14 10.18
N ALA A 82 -4.84 -5.84 8.92
CA ALA A 82 -6.03 -6.32 8.24
C ALA A 82 -6.03 -7.86 8.07
N ILE A 83 -4.88 -8.46 7.72
CA ILE A 83 -4.73 -9.92 7.63
C ILE A 83 -4.98 -10.56 8.99
N LEU A 84 -4.44 -9.99 10.05
CA LEU A 84 -4.52 -10.53 11.41
C LEU A 84 -5.82 -10.17 12.15
N SER A 85 -6.72 -9.41 11.56
CA SER A 85 -7.90 -8.86 12.24
C SER A 85 -8.89 -9.91 12.76
N ARG A 86 -8.79 -11.15 12.30
CA ARG A 86 -9.63 -12.29 12.72
C ARG A 86 -8.84 -13.41 13.38
N GLU A 87 -7.58 -13.18 13.68
CA GLU A 87 -6.71 -14.11 14.38
C GLU A 87 -6.68 -13.80 15.88
N ASP A 88 -6.34 -14.78 16.70
CA ASP A 88 -6.25 -14.64 18.15
C ASP A 88 -4.93 -13.96 18.56
N ILE A 89 -4.74 -12.73 18.09
CA ILE A 89 -3.57 -11.90 18.38
C ILE A 89 -3.98 -10.43 18.37
N HIS A 90 -3.59 -9.67 19.38
CA HIS A 90 -3.83 -8.24 19.40
C HIS A 90 -2.86 -7.50 18.47
N VAL A 91 -3.36 -6.60 17.62
CA VAL A 91 -2.51 -5.81 16.70
C VAL A 91 -2.74 -4.32 16.90
N SER A 92 -1.65 -3.59 17.13
CA SER A 92 -1.65 -2.13 17.22
C SER A 92 -0.80 -1.51 16.12
N ASN A 93 -1.34 -0.53 15.41
CA ASN A 93 -0.58 0.28 14.45
C ASN A 93 -0.14 1.59 15.07
N VAL A 94 1.16 1.88 15.03
CA VAL A 94 1.75 3.14 15.51
C VAL A 94 2.25 3.96 14.33
N LYS A 95 1.57 5.08 14.08
CA LYS A 95 1.96 6.09 13.09
C LYS A 95 2.27 7.39 13.83
N GLY A 96 3.38 7.40 14.58
CA GLY A 96 3.79 8.51 15.43
C GLY A 96 4.97 8.17 16.34
N TYR A 97 5.08 8.86 17.45
CA TYR A 97 6.24 8.85 18.33
C TYR A 97 6.11 7.98 19.58
N LEU A 98 4.89 7.52 19.91
CA LEU A 98 4.60 6.90 21.18
C LEU A 98 4.10 5.47 21.02
N LEU A 99 4.61 4.55 21.84
CA LEU A 99 4.07 3.20 21.96
C LEU A 99 2.81 3.18 22.85
N PRO A 100 1.87 2.25 22.61
CA PRO A 100 0.78 1.99 23.52
C PRO A 100 1.29 1.59 24.91
N LYS A 101 0.57 1.98 25.97
CA LYS A 101 0.91 1.56 27.35
C LYS A 101 0.69 0.07 27.61
N THR A 102 0.03 -0.62 26.70
CA THR A 102 -0.22 -2.07 26.75
C THR A 102 0.98 -2.92 26.32
N VAL A 103 2.08 -2.27 25.90
CA VAL A 103 3.32 -2.95 25.50
C VAL A 103 4.01 -3.57 26.70
N ASP A 104 4.24 -4.88 26.65
CA ASP A 104 4.84 -5.68 27.73
C ASP A 104 5.79 -6.78 27.19
N LYS A 105 6.19 -7.73 28.03
CA LYS A 105 7.09 -8.85 27.67
C LYS A 105 6.53 -9.81 26.61
N ARG A 106 5.21 -9.85 26.41
CA ARG A 106 4.50 -10.66 25.40
C ARG A 106 4.26 -9.89 24.11
N THR A 107 4.76 -8.66 24.02
CA THR A 107 4.62 -7.81 22.85
C THR A 107 5.82 -7.92 21.92
N LEU A 108 5.56 -8.09 20.62
CA LEU A 108 6.52 -7.92 19.53
C LEU A 108 6.32 -6.56 18.88
N VAL A 109 7.33 -5.69 18.95
CA VAL A 109 7.36 -4.39 18.29
C VAL A 109 8.17 -4.48 16.99
N ILE A 110 7.50 -4.40 15.85
CA ILE A 110 8.10 -4.40 14.51
C ILE A 110 8.19 -2.95 14.04
N VAL A 111 9.40 -2.42 13.97
CA VAL A 111 9.67 -1.04 13.56
C VAL A 111 10.14 -1.02 12.11
N THR A 112 9.35 -0.46 11.22
CA THR A 112 9.66 -0.41 9.79
C THR A 112 9.89 1.02 9.31
N SER A 113 11.04 1.27 8.71
CA SER A 113 11.34 2.51 8.00
C SER A 113 12.13 2.21 6.73
N ILE A 114 11.51 2.31 5.58
CA ILE A 114 12.19 1.95 4.32
C ILE A 114 13.49 2.73 4.15
N SER A 115 13.52 4.03 4.40
CA SER A 115 14.75 4.84 4.35
C SER A 115 15.69 4.67 5.56
N GLY A 116 15.18 4.16 6.68
CA GLY A 116 15.90 4.08 7.95
C GLY A 116 16.12 5.43 8.66
N ASN A 117 15.51 6.52 8.18
CA ASN A 117 15.77 7.87 8.69
C ASN A 117 14.51 8.58 9.23
N THR A 118 13.39 7.90 9.34
CA THR A 118 12.13 8.47 9.80
C THR A 118 12.16 8.73 11.31
N LYS A 119 12.04 9.99 11.73
CA LYS A 119 12.19 10.40 13.13
C LYS A 119 11.21 9.69 14.07
N GLU A 120 9.96 9.52 13.64
CA GLU A 120 8.92 8.83 14.39
C GLU A 120 9.32 7.39 14.70
N THR A 121 9.78 6.65 13.70
CA THR A 121 10.19 5.25 13.90
C THR A 121 11.49 5.14 14.69
N LEU A 122 12.41 6.08 14.53
CA LEU A 122 13.64 6.11 15.33
C LEU A 122 13.36 6.35 16.82
N SER A 123 12.35 7.18 17.17
CA SER A 123 11.97 7.41 18.57
C SER A 123 11.30 6.19 19.20
N ILE A 124 10.60 5.34 18.40
CA ILE A 124 10.04 4.09 18.90
C ILE A 124 11.14 3.12 19.36
N LEU A 125 12.30 3.09 18.72
CA LEU A 125 13.42 2.26 19.15
C LEU A 125 14.00 2.66 20.51
N ASP A 126 13.81 3.90 20.96
CA ASP A 126 14.26 4.38 22.27
C ASP A 126 13.49 3.72 23.44
N TYR A 127 12.30 3.18 23.15
CA TYR A 127 11.54 2.43 24.16
C TYR A 127 12.18 1.08 24.52
N LYS A 128 13.12 0.56 23.70
CA LYS A 128 13.80 -0.71 23.99
C LYS A 128 14.45 -0.73 25.37
N SER A 129 15.04 0.38 25.79
CA SER A 129 15.69 0.50 27.12
C SER A 129 14.71 0.60 28.29
N LYS A 130 13.41 0.78 28.00
CA LYS A 130 12.35 1.03 29.00
C LYS A 130 11.24 -0.01 28.97
N SER A 131 11.40 -1.06 28.17
CA SER A 131 10.36 -2.08 27.96
C SER A 131 10.96 -3.47 27.80
N ASP A 132 10.30 -4.48 28.36
CA ASP A 132 10.65 -5.90 28.21
C ASP A 132 10.16 -6.49 26.87
N ALA A 133 9.48 -5.71 26.03
CA ALA A 133 9.00 -6.14 24.73
C ALA A 133 10.14 -6.59 23.80
N LYS A 134 9.81 -7.43 22.84
CA LYS A 134 10.74 -7.84 21.78
C LYS A 134 10.72 -6.80 20.66
N PHE A 135 11.87 -6.24 20.30
CA PHE A 135 12.00 -5.26 19.23
C PHE A 135 12.73 -5.85 18.03
N VAL A 136 12.17 -5.64 16.85
CA VAL A 136 12.76 -5.98 15.56
C VAL A 136 12.63 -4.77 14.66
N ALA A 137 13.70 -4.39 13.99
CA ALA A 137 13.71 -3.26 13.06
C ALA A 137 13.98 -3.71 11.62
N ILE A 138 13.36 -3.04 10.67
CA ILE A 138 13.45 -3.35 9.25
C ILE A 138 13.64 -2.05 8.46
N SER A 139 14.76 -1.94 7.76
CA SER A 139 15.04 -0.76 6.91
C SER A 139 16.04 -1.08 5.79
N SER A 140 16.28 -0.13 4.91
CA SER A 140 17.38 -0.23 3.94
C SER A 140 18.72 0.30 4.50
N GLY A 141 18.86 0.42 5.81
CA GLY A 141 20.06 0.99 6.46
C GLY A 141 19.71 2.27 7.20
N GLY A 142 20.45 3.34 6.90
CA GLY A 142 20.30 4.66 7.53
C GLY A 142 20.59 4.66 9.03
N VAL A 143 20.18 5.71 9.72
CA VAL A 143 20.34 5.87 11.18
C VAL A 143 19.70 4.71 11.96
N MET A 144 18.64 4.09 11.43
CA MET A 144 17.99 2.96 12.07
C MET A 144 18.95 1.78 12.26
N LYS A 145 19.75 1.44 11.25
CA LYS A 145 20.71 0.33 11.31
C LYS A 145 21.78 0.58 12.40
N GLU A 146 22.35 1.77 12.46
CA GLU A 146 23.32 2.16 13.48
C GLU A 146 22.71 2.14 14.88
N LYS A 147 21.50 2.68 15.03
CA LYS A 147 20.78 2.70 16.30
C LYS A 147 20.46 1.28 16.81
N CYS A 148 20.07 0.37 15.91
CA CYS A 148 19.84 -1.01 16.24
C CYS A 148 21.11 -1.74 16.70
N PHE A 149 22.23 -1.51 16.01
CA PHE A 149 23.52 -2.06 16.40
C PHE A 149 23.90 -1.61 17.81
N ASN A 150 23.82 -0.31 18.11
CA ASN A 150 24.18 0.26 19.41
C ASN A 150 23.28 -0.19 20.57
N ASN A 151 22.02 -0.56 20.28
CA ASN A 151 21.03 -0.98 21.30
C ASN A 151 20.73 -2.49 21.28
N SER A 152 21.52 -3.29 20.57
CA SER A 152 21.34 -4.75 20.44
C SER A 152 19.92 -5.12 20.00
N ILE A 153 19.37 -4.38 19.05
CA ILE A 153 18.08 -4.66 18.41
C ILE A 153 18.32 -5.43 17.12
N THR A 154 17.61 -6.54 16.93
CA THR A 154 17.66 -7.28 15.67
C THR A 154 17.21 -6.39 14.50
N HIS A 155 18.09 -6.25 13.50
CA HIS A 155 17.82 -5.44 12.31
C HIS A 155 17.90 -6.29 11.04
N TYR A 156 16.89 -6.16 10.20
CA TYR A 156 16.87 -6.72 8.85
C TYR A 156 17.12 -5.63 7.82
N ASP A 157 18.16 -5.83 7.01
CA ASP A 157 18.53 -4.93 5.92
C ASP A 157 17.82 -5.38 4.64
N ILE A 158 16.82 -4.60 4.22
CA ILE A 158 16.03 -4.82 3.01
C ILE A 158 16.37 -3.71 2.01
N PRO A 159 16.94 -4.02 0.85
CA PRO A 159 17.30 -3.00 -0.12
C PRO A 159 16.11 -2.14 -0.55
N MET A 160 16.30 -0.83 -0.57
CA MET A 160 15.33 0.08 -1.14
C MET A 160 15.37 0.00 -2.67
N ILE A 161 14.21 -0.18 -3.30
CA ILE A 161 14.06 -0.23 -4.75
C ILE A 161 13.54 1.12 -5.23
N HIS A 162 14.36 1.90 -5.94
CA HIS A 162 14.06 3.22 -6.47
C HIS A 162 13.75 4.26 -5.39
N SER A 163 12.67 4.09 -4.64
CA SER A 163 12.22 5.04 -3.61
C SER A 163 11.39 4.33 -2.52
N PRO A 164 11.19 4.95 -1.34
CA PRO A 164 10.40 4.33 -0.27
C PRO A 164 9.01 3.88 -0.71
N ARG A 165 8.29 4.73 -1.47
CA ARG A 165 6.94 4.39 -1.95
C ARG A 165 6.91 3.24 -2.96
N ALA A 166 7.94 3.11 -3.79
CA ALA A 166 8.04 2.04 -4.77
C ALA A 166 8.50 0.71 -4.15
N SER A 167 9.17 0.73 -2.99
CA SER A 167 9.68 -0.45 -2.29
C SER A 167 8.63 -1.20 -1.45
N PHE A 168 7.39 -0.74 -1.42
CA PHE A 168 6.32 -1.28 -0.57
C PHE A 168 6.17 -2.80 -0.70
N GLY A 169 6.09 -3.34 -1.94
CA GLY A 169 5.94 -4.76 -2.20
C GLY A 169 7.11 -5.58 -1.63
N ALA A 170 8.34 -5.17 -1.91
CA ALA A 170 9.54 -5.86 -1.42
C ALA A 170 9.57 -5.92 0.13
N PHE A 171 9.29 -4.80 0.80
CA PHE A 171 9.26 -4.75 2.27
C PHE A 171 8.12 -5.57 2.87
N LEU A 172 6.91 -5.48 2.31
CA LEU A 172 5.77 -6.28 2.78
C LEU A 172 6.09 -7.78 2.72
N TYR A 173 6.53 -8.27 1.56
CA TYR A 173 6.78 -9.70 1.39
C TYR A 173 8.04 -10.19 2.13
N SER A 174 9.04 -9.34 2.36
CA SER A 174 10.14 -9.65 3.27
C SER A 174 9.64 -9.83 4.71
N ILE A 175 8.76 -8.95 5.18
CA ILE A 175 8.18 -9.05 6.54
C ILE A 175 7.35 -10.33 6.68
N LEU A 176 6.49 -10.64 5.69
CA LEU A 176 5.73 -11.90 5.68
C LEU A 176 6.62 -13.14 5.71
N ASN A 177 7.80 -13.07 5.07
CA ASN A 177 8.80 -14.13 5.13
C ASN A 177 9.49 -14.20 6.51
N ILE A 178 10.04 -13.08 7.02
CA ILE A 178 10.82 -13.06 8.27
C ILE A 178 10.00 -13.54 9.47
N PHE A 179 8.71 -13.17 9.50
CA PHE A 179 7.82 -13.47 10.62
C PHE A 179 6.87 -14.65 10.35
N GLU A 180 7.17 -15.50 9.37
CA GLU A 180 6.36 -16.67 9.01
C GLU A 180 6.05 -17.59 10.20
N ASP A 181 7.02 -17.75 11.14
CA ASP A 181 6.88 -18.60 12.32
C ASP A 181 6.21 -17.90 13.53
N VAL A 182 5.95 -16.59 13.45
CA VAL A 182 5.41 -15.78 14.57
C VAL A 182 4.01 -15.28 14.27
N LEU A 183 3.78 -14.81 13.05
CA LEU A 183 2.47 -14.30 12.64
C LEU A 183 1.63 -15.45 12.09
N PRO A 184 0.35 -15.58 12.52
CA PRO A 184 -0.55 -16.64 12.05
C PRO A 184 -1.04 -16.37 10.62
N ILE A 185 -0.10 -16.23 9.67
CA ILE A 185 -0.36 -15.97 8.25
C ILE A 185 0.01 -17.20 7.44
N LYS A 186 -0.95 -17.75 6.69
CA LYS A 186 -0.74 -18.98 5.93
C LYS A 186 0.12 -18.73 4.69
N LYS A 187 1.19 -19.48 4.54
CA LYS A 187 2.08 -19.45 3.37
C LYS A 187 1.34 -19.64 2.04
N THR A 188 0.28 -20.45 2.06
CA THR A 188 -0.58 -20.67 0.89
C THR A 188 -1.30 -19.39 0.46
N GLU A 189 -1.75 -18.56 1.39
CA GLU A 189 -2.41 -17.29 1.10
C GLU A 189 -1.41 -16.27 0.53
N VAL A 190 -0.19 -16.24 1.08
CA VAL A 190 0.89 -15.39 0.55
C VAL A 190 1.24 -15.81 -0.89
N SER A 191 1.37 -17.11 -1.15
CA SER A 191 1.63 -17.63 -2.50
C SER A 191 0.51 -17.32 -3.48
N GLN A 192 -0.76 -17.37 -3.04
CA GLN A 192 -1.91 -16.97 -3.85
C GLN A 192 -1.89 -15.47 -4.16
N SER A 193 -1.51 -14.64 -3.19
CA SER A 193 -1.42 -13.19 -3.40
C SER A 193 -0.33 -12.83 -4.42
N LEU A 194 0.83 -13.50 -4.39
CA LEU A 194 1.90 -13.35 -5.39
C LEU A 194 1.41 -13.72 -6.79
N LYS A 195 0.67 -14.82 -6.91
CA LYS A 195 0.08 -15.25 -8.19
C LYS A 195 -0.92 -14.22 -8.73
N LYS A 196 -1.79 -13.68 -7.86
CA LYS A 196 -2.75 -12.63 -8.25
C LYS A 196 -2.04 -11.34 -8.67
N LEU A 197 -0.97 -10.96 -7.97
CA LEU A 197 -0.16 -9.79 -8.31
C LEU A 197 0.48 -9.94 -9.71
N ASP A 198 1.04 -11.11 -10.03
CA ASP A 198 1.60 -11.42 -11.35
C ASP A 198 0.53 -11.35 -12.46
N GLN A 199 -0.66 -11.88 -12.21
CA GLN A 199 -1.76 -11.83 -13.17
C GLN A 199 -2.27 -10.40 -13.40
N LEU A 200 -2.41 -9.61 -12.35
CA LEU A 200 -2.87 -8.23 -12.44
C LEU A 200 -1.85 -7.37 -13.17
N GLN A 201 -0.56 -7.56 -12.88
CA GLN A 201 0.53 -6.81 -13.50
C GLN A 201 0.52 -6.88 -15.03
N LYS A 202 0.22 -8.05 -15.60
CA LYS A 202 0.12 -8.24 -17.06
C LYS A 202 -0.98 -7.37 -17.70
N ARG A 203 -1.99 -7.00 -16.93
CA ARG A 203 -3.13 -6.20 -17.41
C ARG A 203 -2.91 -4.69 -17.27
N ILE A 204 -2.17 -4.26 -16.25
CA ILE A 204 -2.08 -2.84 -15.86
C ILE A 204 -0.68 -2.23 -16.03
N ASN A 205 0.30 -2.97 -16.56
CA ASN A 205 1.65 -2.47 -16.74
C ASN A 205 1.76 -1.42 -17.86
N SER A 206 2.88 -0.73 -17.89
CA SER A 206 3.15 0.36 -18.84
C SER A 206 3.31 -0.10 -20.30
N SER A 207 3.46 -1.40 -20.56
CA SER A 207 3.48 -1.95 -21.92
C SER A 207 2.07 -2.22 -22.48
N ASN A 208 1.04 -2.18 -21.62
CA ASN A 208 -0.36 -2.35 -22.00
C ASN A 208 -1.13 -1.03 -21.81
N LEU A 209 -0.96 -0.09 -22.74
CA LEU A 209 -1.64 1.23 -22.71
C LEU A 209 -2.83 1.28 -23.69
N ILE A 210 -3.46 0.13 -23.91
CA ILE A 210 -4.63 -0.03 -24.80
C ILE A 210 -5.90 -0.28 -23.97
N GLU A 211 -6.97 -0.66 -24.63
CA GLU A 211 -8.21 -1.13 -24.02
C GLU A 211 -7.93 -2.32 -23.07
N ASP A 212 -8.74 -2.47 -22.03
CA ASP A 212 -8.58 -3.46 -20.93
C ASP A 212 -7.53 -3.14 -19.85
N ASN A 213 -6.86 -1.99 -19.87
CA ASN A 213 -6.03 -1.54 -18.78
C ASN A 213 -6.88 -0.82 -17.72
N LEU A 214 -7.24 -1.54 -16.65
CA LEU A 214 -8.08 -1.02 -15.56
C LEU A 214 -7.48 0.21 -14.87
N ALA A 215 -6.15 0.29 -14.76
CA ALA A 215 -5.49 1.44 -14.13
C ALA A 215 -5.60 2.69 -15.02
N LEU A 216 -5.45 2.52 -16.33
CA LEU A 216 -5.60 3.60 -17.29
C LEU A 216 -7.05 4.09 -17.36
N ASP A 217 -8.01 3.17 -17.37
CA ASP A 217 -9.44 3.49 -17.38
C ASP A 217 -9.86 4.24 -16.11
N LEU A 218 -9.36 3.82 -14.96
CA LEU A 218 -9.61 4.53 -13.71
C LEU A 218 -8.97 5.92 -13.72
N ALA A 219 -7.72 6.03 -14.19
CA ALA A 219 -7.02 7.31 -14.28
C ALA A 219 -7.77 8.32 -15.17
N LYS A 220 -8.33 7.88 -16.30
CA LYS A 220 -9.15 8.74 -17.18
C LYS A 220 -10.44 9.23 -16.53
N LYS A 221 -10.96 8.49 -15.54
CA LYS A 221 -12.21 8.83 -14.83
C LYS A 221 -11.99 9.75 -13.62
N ILE A 222 -10.76 9.91 -13.16
CA ILE A 222 -10.42 10.79 -12.02
C ILE A 222 -10.23 12.22 -12.55
N ASP A 223 -11.31 12.98 -12.55
CA ASP A 223 -11.40 14.36 -13.02
C ASP A 223 -11.56 15.40 -11.89
N SER A 224 -11.69 14.93 -10.65
CA SER A 224 -11.88 15.73 -9.44
C SER A 224 -11.27 15.02 -8.22
N SER A 225 -11.48 15.54 -7.01
CA SER A 225 -10.88 14.95 -5.79
C SER A 225 -11.49 13.59 -5.47
N PRO A 226 -10.72 12.48 -5.50
CA PRO A 226 -11.25 11.17 -5.18
C PRO A 226 -11.67 11.04 -3.72
N LEU A 227 -12.86 10.49 -3.49
CA LEU A 227 -13.30 9.95 -2.21
C LEU A 227 -13.42 8.43 -2.35
N ILE A 228 -12.52 7.71 -1.69
CA ILE A 228 -12.40 6.26 -1.82
C ILE A 228 -13.15 5.60 -0.68
N TYR A 229 -14.27 4.97 -1.00
CA TYR A 229 -15.03 4.14 -0.07
C TYR A 229 -14.44 2.73 0.00
N TYR A 230 -14.32 2.20 1.21
CA TYR A 230 -13.79 0.86 1.44
C TYR A 230 -14.67 0.07 2.42
N PRO A 231 -14.81 -1.25 2.23
CA PRO A 231 -15.42 -2.13 3.23
C PRO A 231 -14.39 -2.54 4.28
N ASP A 232 -14.85 -3.15 5.37
CA ASP A 232 -13.97 -3.80 6.35
C ASP A 232 -12.98 -4.77 5.65
N GLY A 233 -11.73 -4.74 6.09
CA GLY A 233 -10.62 -5.51 5.49
C GLY A 233 -9.90 -4.82 4.32
N LEU A 234 -10.52 -3.85 3.60
CA LEU A 234 -9.89 -3.13 2.49
C LEU A 234 -9.37 -1.72 2.87
N ARG A 235 -9.44 -1.32 4.13
CA ARG A 235 -8.93 -0.03 4.62
C ARG A 235 -7.48 0.21 4.22
N ALA A 236 -6.62 -0.81 4.36
CA ALA A 236 -5.21 -0.72 3.99
C ALA A 236 -5.01 -0.41 2.51
N ALA A 237 -5.79 -1.05 1.63
CA ALA A 237 -5.77 -0.81 0.19
C ALA A 237 -6.22 0.63 -0.14
N ALA A 238 -7.31 1.11 0.48
CA ALA A 238 -7.81 2.47 0.30
C ALA A 238 -6.79 3.52 0.73
N ILE A 239 -6.19 3.36 1.91
CA ILE A 239 -5.14 4.28 2.42
C ILE A 239 -3.93 4.26 1.48
N ARG A 240 -3.49 3.09 1.04
CA ARG A 240 -2.35 2.98 0.12
C ARG A 240 -2.65 3.64 -1.23
N PHE A 241 -3.84 3.45 -1.77
CA PHE A 241 -4.27 4.09 -3.01
C PHE A 241 -4.32 5.61 -2.85
N LYS A 242 -4.97 6.13 -1.79
CA LYS A 242 -4.97 7.56 -1.46
C LYS A 242 -3.55 8.13 -1.42
N ASN A 243 -2.63 7.49 -0.68
CA ASN A 243 -1.26 7.95 -0.55
C ASN A 243 -0.54 7.98 -1.89
N SER A 244 -0.77 6.98 -2.76
CA SER A 244 -0.19 6.95 -4.11
C SER A 244 -0.70 8.09 -5.00
N LEU A 245 -1.99 8.41 -4.93
CA LEU A 245 -2.57 9.55 -5.64
C LEU A 245 -1.95 10.88 -5.17
N GLN A 246 -1.82 11.06 -3.85
CA GLN A 246 -1.24 12.26 -3.28
C GLN A 246 0.24 12.41 -3.63
N GLU A 247 1.03 11.33 -3.57
CA GLU A 247 2.47 11.37 -3.81
C GLU A 247 2.82 11.44 -5.30
N ASN A 248 2.15 10.67 -6.14
CA ASN A 248 2.49 10.56 -7.56
C ASN A 248 1.71 11.53 -8.42
N ALA A 249 0.38 11.57 -8.28
CA ALA A 249 -0.48 12.44 -9.07
C ALA A 249 -0.63 13.86 -8.51
N LYS A 250 -0.18 14.12 -7.25
CA LYS A 250 -0.26 15.42 -6.57
C LYS A 250 -1.70 15.93 -6.41
N ILE A 251 -2.66 15.04 -6.31
CA ILE A 251 -4.07 15.38 -6.10
C ILE A 251 -4.51 15.01 -4.68
N HIS A 252 -5.40 15.79 -4.11
CA HIS A 252 -6.04 15.43 -2.85
C HIS A 252 -6.96 14.23 -3.05
N ALA A 253 -6.91 13.29 -2.12
CA ALA A 253 -7.82 12.16 -2.04
C ALA A 253 -8.18 11.88 -0.58
N SER A 254 -9.39 11.39 -0.35
CA SER A 254 -9.91 11.00 0.96
C SER A 254 -10.32 9.54 0.96
N VAL A 255 -10.45 8.96 2.14
CA VAL A 255 -10.92 7.58 2.32
C VAL A 255 -12.01 7.56 3.39
N GLU A 256 -13.02 6.71 3.22
CA GLU A 256 -14.12 6.57 4.16
C GLU A 256 -14.63 5.13 4.20
N ASP A 257 -14.96 4.65 5.39
CA ASP A 257 -15.59 3.34 5.55
C ASP A 257 -17.02 3.40 4.99
N VAL A 258 -17.38 2.45 4.11
CA VAL A 258 -18.68 2.47 3.43
C VAL A 258 -19.86 2.23 4.38
N ILE A 259 -19.63 1.44 5.44
CA ILE A 259 -20.69 1.18 6.42
C ILE A 259 -20.96 2.43 7.24
N GLU A 260 -19.90 3.09 7.74
CA GLU A 260 -20.01 4.36 8.47
C GLU A 260 -20.62 5.45 7.59
N ALA A 261 -20.16 5.56 6.34
CA ALA A 261 -20.68 6.49 5.35
C ALA A 261 -22.19 6.34 5.11
N SER A 262 -22.70 5.11 5.16
CA SER A 262 -24.14 4.83 5.00
C SER A 262 -25.00 5.40 6.12
N HIS A 263 -24.41 5.76 7.26
CA HIS A 263 -25.12 6.35 8.40
C HIS A 263 -25.06 7.87 8.44
N ASN A 264 -24.11 8.49 7.75
CA ASN A 264 -23.87 9.94 7.86
C ASN A 264 -23.56 10.60 6.51
N SER A 265 -22.42 10.35 5.91
CA SER A 265 -21.95 11.11 4.75
C SER A 265 -22.73 10.84 3.46
N ILE A 266 -23.51 9.76 3.38
CA ILE A 266 -24.39 9.51 2.23
C ILE A 266 -25.35 10.65 1.95
N SER A 267 -25.87 11.33 2.99
CA SER A 267 -26.77 12.47 2.84
C SER A 267 -26.12 13.68 2.16
N THR A 268 -24.79 13.77 2.20
CA THR A 268 -24.07 14.90 1.57
C THR A 268 -24.12 14.85 0.04
N TRP A 269 -24.44 13.69 -0.54
CA TRP A 269 -24.58 13.51 -1.98
C TRP A 269 -25.87 14.10 -2.56
N GLU A 270 -26.82 14.53 -1.70
CA GLU A 270 -27.98 15.31 -2.11
C GLU A 270 -27.58 16.69 -2.64
N ASN A 271 -26.43 17.20 -2.22
CA ASN A 271 -25.90 18.46 -2.67
C ASN A 271 -24.79 18.29 -3.71
N LYS A 272 -24.72 19.23 -4.66
CA LYS A 272 -23.64 19.25 -5.65
C LYS A 272 -22.29 19.45 -4.94
N ASN A 273 -21.34 18.58 -5.22
CA ASN A 273 -19.98 18.65 -4.70
C ASN A 273 -18.96 18.35 -5.82
N ASN A 274 -17.68 18.52 -5.51
CA ASN A 274 -16.55 18.28 -6.43
C ASN A 274 -15.74 17.04 -6.00
N LEU A 275 -16.43 15.98 -5.57
CA LEU A 275 -15.82 14.72 -5.21
C LEU A 275 -16.09 13.65 -6.27
N LYS A 276 -15.13 12.76 -6.46
CA LYS A 276 -15.26 11.59 -7.31
C LYS A 276 -15.32 10.33 -6.45
N PRO A 277 -16.47 9.69 -6.29
CA PRO A 277 -16.57 8.46 -5.52
C PRO A 277 -15.87 7.32 -6.25
N ILE A 278 -15.06 6.58 -5.50
CA ILE A 278 -14.40 5.34 -5.94
C ILE A 278 -14.73 4.28 -4.90
N LEU A 279 -15.38 3.19 -5.32
CA LEU A 279 -15.82 2.13 -4.45
C LEU A 279 -14.89 0.93 -4.58
N LEU A 280 -14.21 0.56 -3.48
CA LEU A 280 -13.45 -0.67 -3.41
C LEU A 280 -14.36 -1.80 -2.95
N GLN A 281 -14.45 -2.85 -3.75
CA GLN A 281 -15.25 -4.03 -3.46
C GLN A 281 -14.37 -5.27 -3.39
N GLY A 282 -14.57 -6.09 -2.37
CA GLY A 282 -13.90 -7.37 -2.20
C GLY A 282 -14.83 -8.54 -2.55
N SER A 283 -14.26 -9.62 -3.13
CA SER A 283 -15.01 -10.87 -3.37
C SER A 283 -15.58 -11.44 -2.08
N ASP A 284 -14.83 -11.28 -0.99
CA ASP A 284 -15.13 -11.86 0.32
C ASP A 284 -15.77 -10.87 1.30
N ASP A 285 -16.24 -9.71 0.80
CA ASP A 285 -16.98 -8.76 1.60
C ASP A 285 -18.19 -9.42 2.25
N TYR A 286 -18.47 -9.05 3.49
CA TYR A 286 -19.63 -9.55 4.21
C TYR A 286 -20.92 -9.25 3.44
N VAL A 287 -21.88 -10.17 3.45
CA VAL A 287 -23.09 -10.07 2.64
C VAL A 287 -23.85 -8.75 2.85
N LYS A 288 -23.95 -8.28 4.10
CA LYS A 288 -24.61 -7.00 4.40
C LYS A 288 -23.85 -5.78 3.86
N THR A 289 -22.53 -5.85 3.72
CA THR A 289 -21.75 -4.84 3.04
C THR A 289 -22.04 -4.83 1.54
N LYS A 290 -22.15 -6.03 0.92
CA LYS A 290 -22.50 -6.14 -0.50
C LYS A 290 -23.89 -5.57 -0.84
N GLU A 291 -24.81 -5.60 0.12
CA GLU A 291 -26.15 -4.99 -0.03
C GLU A 291 -26.14 -3.45 0.02
N ARG A 292 -25.01 -2.83 0.39
CA ARG A 292 -24.82 -1.36 0.47
C ARG A 292 -24.28 -0.73 -0.82
N TRP A 293 -23.69 -1.57 -1.68
CA TRP A 293 -23.18 -1.12 -2.98
C TRP A 293 -24.33 -1.01 -3.99
#